data_34c2bda19265f7945b36ad97de3a379a
#
_entry.id   34c2bda19265f7945b36ad97de3a379a
#
_cell.length_a   1.000
_cell.length_b   1.000
_cell.length_c   1.000
_cell.angle_alpha   90.00
_cell.angle_beta   90.00
_cell.angle_gamma   90.00
#
_symmetry.space_group_name_H-M   'P 1'
#
loop_
_entity.id
_entity.type
_entity.pdbx_description
1 polymer ?
#
loop_
_entity_poly.entity_id
_entity_poly.type
_entity_poly.pdbx_seq_one_letter_code
_entity_poly.pdbx_strand_id
1 'polypeptide(L)'
;MTYDIYGATQNEKIKLICICNEIESMVRFKMTTDINITIVNTLSGGASARCDLKNERILVARKNCLEDIDTNSQYVKGIIYHELWHYCTNEKYKELYHKMMNPDEDIALAYACQYWIEYIAHIETVFMEDKNIIEKFCIGFVENSEIRSEIGFSYLIKRMSYFLVRAGYIGKYQEYCNKIKDPEVKLIIQKFNNLSKQLLTDNNKSDYEKAESIKELICSI
;
A
#
# COMPACT_ATOMS: atom_id res chain seq x y z
N MET A 1 0.59 -0.52 24.73
CA MET A 1 0.39 -1.49 23.65
C MET A 1 1.47 -2.56 23.76
N THR A 2 1.19 -3.81 23.41
CA THR A 2 2.19 -4.89 23.45
C THR A 2 2.51 -5.32 22.02
N TYR A 3 3.81 -5.54 21.76
CA TYR A 3 4.30 -6.06 20.49
C TYR A 3 4.98 -7.40 20.74
N ASP A 4 4.40 -8.45 20.22
CA ASP A 4 5.00 -9.79 20.21
C ASP A 4 5.82 -9.95 18.92
N ILE A 5 7.15 -9.94 19.04
CA ILE A 5 8.06 -9.99 17.90
C ILE A 5 8.78 -11.34 17.87
N TYR A 6 8.56 -12.10 16.81
CA TYR A 6 9.11 -13.44 16.59
C TYR A 6 10.15 -13.44 15.46
N GLY A 7 11.15 -14.32 15.56
CA GLY A 7 12.18 -14.49 14.52
C GLY A 7 13.22 -13.37 14.46
N ALA A 8 13.17 -12.39 15.36
CA ALA A 8 14.10 -11.29 15.45
C ALA A 8 15.29 -11.62 16.36
N THR A 9 16.47 -11.09 16.04
CA THR A 9 17.56 -10.97 17.02
C THR A 9 17.20 -9.96 18.10
N GLN A 10 17.89 -9.98 19.23
CA GLN A 10 17.62 -9.04 20.33
C GLN A 10 17.77 -7.56 19.88
N ASN A 11 18.75 -7.27 19.03
CA ASN A 11 18.98 -5.92 18.50
C ASN A 11 17.84 -5.48 17.57
N GLU A 12 17.42 -6.35 16.62
CA GLU A 12 16.28 -6.09 15.73
C GLU A 12 15.00 -5.84 16.54
N LYS A 13 14.76 -6.66 17.59
CA LYS A 13 13.60 -6.51 18.46
C LYS A 13 13.56 -5.14 19.16
N ILE A 14 14.69 -4.70 19.73
CA ILE A 14 14.78 -3.39 20.39
C ILE A 14 14.47 -2.27 19.38
N LYS A 15 15.09 -2.31 18.20
CA LYS A 15 14.89 -1.27 17.17
C LYS A 15 13.44 -1.23 16.68
N LEU A 16 12.82 -2.40 16.43
CA LEU A 16 11.42 -2.47 16.01
C LEU A 16 10.48 -1.93 17.08
N ILE A 17 10.70 -2.25 18.35
CA ILE A 17 9.91 -1.69 19.45
C ILE A 17 10.04 -0.18 19.50
N CYS A 18 11.24 0.38 19.33
CA CYS A 18 11.42 1.84 19.27
C CYS A 18 10.63 2.46 18.11
N ILE A 19 10.70 1.86 16.91
CA ILE A 19 9.92 2.32 15.75
C ILE A 19 8.42 2.24 16.02
N CYS A 20 7.93 1.14 16.57
CA CYS A 20 6.52 0.96 16.89
C CYS A 20 6.04 2.00 17.92
N ASN A 21 6.81 2.27 18.97
CA ASN A 21 6.48 3.28 19.97
C ASN A 21 6.44 4.70 19.37
N GLU A 22 7.35 5.03 18.45
CA GLU A 22 7.29 6.29 17.72
C GLU A 22 6.02 6.38 16.85
N ILE A 23 5.69 5.30 16.14
CA ILE A 23 4.47 5.20 15.34
C ILE A 23 3.23 5.43 16.21
N GLU A 24 3.13 4.81 17.39
CA GLU A 24 1.99 4.99 18.30
C GLU A 24 1.67 6.45 18.59
N SER A 25 2.70 7.28 18.73
CA SER A 25 2.52 8.70 19.00
C SER A 25 1.95 9.51 17.82
N MET A 26 1.95 8.93 16.62
CA MET A 26 1.60 9.60 15.37
C MET A 26 0.36 9.02 14.67
N VAL A 27 -0.14 7.85 15.14
CA VAL A 27 -1.29 7.19 14.50
C VAL A 27 -2.57 8.03 14.57
N ARG A 28 -3.31 8.02 13.46
CA ARG A 28 -4.60 8.69 13.30
C ARG A 28 -5.78 7.73 13.30
N PHE A 29 -5.53 6.44 13.48
CA PHE A 29 -6.53 5.37 13.54
C PHE A 29 -6.48 4.66 14.90
N LYS A 30 -7.57 3.98 15.25
CA LYS A 30 -7.64 3.22 16.49
C LYS A 30 -6.74 1.99 16.38
N MET A 31 -5.71 1.92 17.23
CA MET A 31 -4.84 0.75 17.29
C MET A 31 -5.43 -0.35 18.18
N THR A 32 -5.15 -1.60 17.81
CA THR A 32 -5.44 -2.79 18.63
C THR A 32 -4.44 -2.91 19.79
N THR A 33 -4.78 -3.65 20.82
CA THR A 33 -3.93 -3.77 22.04
C THR A 33 -2.72 -4.66 21.84
N ASP A 34 -2.83 -5.71 21.01
CA ASP A 34 -1.80 -6.73 20.83
C ASP A 34 -1.49 -6.89 19.34
N ILE A 35 -0.23 -6.69 18.98
CA ILE A 35 0.23 -6.74 17.59
C ILE A 35 1.35 -7.77 17.46
N ASN A 36 1.13 -8.76 16.60
CA ASN A 36 2.11 -9.81 16.29
C ASN A 36 2.95 -9.41 15.08
N ILE A 37 4.27 -9.34 15.25
CA ILE A 37 5.22 -9.10 14.16
C ILE A 37 6.12 -10.33 14.02
N THR A 38 6.21 -10.88 12.82
CA THR A 38 7.08 -12.03 12.53
C THR A 38 8.15 -11.62 11.51
N ILE A 39 9.41 -11.78 11.87
CA ILE A 39 10.54 -11.54 10.99
C ILE A 39 10.82 -12.79 10.15
N VAL A 40 10.86 -12.61 8.85
CA VAL A 40 11.21 -13.64 7.87
C VAL A 40 12.40 -13.19 7.03
N ASN A 41 13.14 -14.11 6.43
CA ASN A 41 14.30 -13.71 5.64
C ASN A 41 13.93 -12.90 4.40
N THR A 42 12.93 -13.36 3.67
CA THR A 42 12.40 -12.71 2.45
C THR A 42 10.89 -12.92 2.36
N LEU A 43 10.20 -12.04 1.63
CA LEU A 43 8.81 -12.19 1.23
C LEU A 43 8.68 -12.38 -0.27
N SER A 44 7.63 -13.05 -0.72
CA SER A 44 7.33 -13.25 -2.14
C SER A 44 7.19 -11.90 -2.86
N GLY A 45 7.66 -11.84 -4.11
CA GLY A 45 7.62 -10.61 -4.90
C GLY A 45 8.58 -9.51 -4.43
N GLY A 46 9.51 -9.82 -3.51
CA GLY A 46 10.47 -8.83 -3.00
C GLY A 46 9.87 -7.81 -2.05
N ALA A 47 8.69 -8.08 -1.48
CA ALA A 47 8.04 -7.17 -0.54
C ALA A 47 8.90 -6.96 0.72
N SER A 48 8.86 -5.75 1.26
CA SER A 48 9.57 -5.38 2.50
C SER A 48 8.80 -5.78 3.75
N ALA A 49 7.47 -5.66 3.73
CA ALA A 49 6.57 -6.19 4.75
C ALA A 49 5.23 -6.60 4.13
N ARG A 50 4.38 -7.23 4.91
CA ARG A 50 3.02 -7.63 4.51
C ARG A 50 2.15 -7.88 5.73
N CYS A 51 0.95 -7.33 5.74
CA CYS A 51 -0.09 -7.72 6.67
C CYS A 51 -0.66 -9.10 6.29
N ASP A 52 -0.52 -10.09 7.17
CA ASP A 52 -1.06 -11.45 7.04
C ASP A 52 -2.31 -11.56 7.91
N LEU A 53 -3.43 -11.07 7.39
CA LEU A 53 -4.70 -11.01 8.11
C LEU A 53 -5.22 -12.39 8.51
N LYS A 54 -4.93 -13.42 7.72
CA LYS A 54 -5.36 -14.80 8.00
C LYS A 54 -4.73 -15.34 9.29
N ASN A 55 -3.49 -14.96 9.57
CA ASN A 55 -2.75 -15.40 10.74
C ASN A 55 -2.57 -14.28 11.79
N GLU A 56 -3.31 -13.18 11.65
CA GLU A 56 -3.34 -12.05 12.57
C GLU A 56 -1.92 -11.55 12.94
N ARG A 57 -1.09 -11.27 11.92
CA ARG A 57 0.30 -10.83 12.11
C ARG A 57 0.78 -9.94 10.99
N ILE A 58 1.85 -9.18 11.26
CA ILE A 58 2.62 -8.46 10.26
C ILE A 58 3.90 -9.25 9.98
N LEU A 59 4.15 -9.58 8.72
CA LEU A 59 5.39 -10.19 8.27
C LEU A 59 6.36 -9.08 7.84
N VAL A 60 7.60 -9.13 8.31
CA VAL A 60 8.64 -8.15 7.95
C VAL A 60 9.84 -8.89 7.39
N ALA A 61 10.26 -8.54 6.17
CA ALA A 61 11.40 -9.16 5.51
C ALA A 61 12.72 -8.58 6.05
N ARG A 62 13.60 -9.43 6.57
CA ARG A 62 14.93 -9.00 7.05
C ARG A 62 15.71 -8.33 5.94
N LYS A 63 15.85 -9.00 4.80
CA LYS A 63 16.68 -8.55 3.67
C LYS A 63 16.23 -7.23 3.06
N ASN A 64 14.94 -7.01 2.92
CA ASN A 64 14.40 -5.85 2.18
C ASN A 64 13.88 -4.74 3.11
N CYS A 65 13.95 -4.92 4.41
CA CYS A 65 13.44 -3.95 5.39
C CYS A 65 14.44 -3.73 6.52
N LEU A 66 14.80 -4.78 7.29
CA LEU A 66 15.55 -4.61 8.53
C LEU A 66 17.05 -4.39 8.31
N GLU A 67 17.63 -4.84 7.21
CA GLU A 67 19.04 -4.56 6.88
C GLU A 67 19.33 -3.06 6.79
N ASP A 68 18.31 -2.27 6.40
CA ASP A 68 18.39 -0.82 6.28
C ASP A 68 17.96 -0.05 7.53
N ILE A 69 17.61 -0.75 8.63
CA ILE A 69 17.01 -0.13 9.82
C ILE A 69 17.91 0.95 10.46
N ASP A 70 19.21 0.81 10.35
CA ASP A 70 20.18 1.76 10.90
C ASP A 70 20.48 2.94 9.97
N THR A 71 20.42 2.71 8.66
CA THR A 71 20.75 3.70 7.63
C THR A 71 19.54 4.40 7.07
N ASN A 72 18.37 3.77 7.16
CA ASN A 72 17.12 4.28 6.60
C ASN A 72 15.92 4.00 7.51
N SER A 73 16.00 4.40 8.78
CA SER A 73 14.93 4.17 9.77
C SER A 73 13.58 4.76 9.34
N GLN A 74 13.57 5.88 8.61
CA GLN A 74 12.34 6.50 8.12
C GLN A 74 11.63 5.63 7.07
N TYR A 75 12.39 4.94 6.21
CA TYR A 75 11.83 3.97 5.27
C TYR A 75 11.16 2.81 5.98
N VAL A 76 11.87 2.21 6.94
CA VAL A 76 11.33 1.10 7.75
C VAL A 76 10.09 1.53 8.51
N LYS A 77 10.10 2.74 9.09
CA LYS A 77 8.97 3.33 9.81
C LYS A 77 7.74 3.48 8.90
N GLY A 78 7.91 4.01 7.70
CA GLY A 78 6.82 4.16 6.72
C GLY A 78 6.19 2.81 6.35
N ILE A 79 7.02 1.79 6.12
CA ILE A 79 6.56 0.42 5.82
C ILE A 79 5.77 -0.17 6.99
N ILE A 80 6.34 -0.13 8.20
CA ILE A 80 5.66 -0.69 9.39
C ILE A 80 4.35 0.05 9.67
N TYR A 81 4.32 1.38 9.52
CA TYR A 81 3.10 2.16 9.70
C TYR A 81 2.00 1.76 8.70
N HIS A 82 2.37 1.54 7.43
CA HIS A 82 1.44 1.10 6.39
C HIS A 82 0.82 -0.27 6.73
N GLU A 83 1.64 -1.25 7.12
CA GLU A 83 1.14 -2.59 7.48
C GLU A 83 0.32 -2.58 8.79
N LEU A 84 0.67 -1.72 9.74
CA LEU A 84 -0.12 -1.48 10.95
C LEU A 84 -1.49 -0.90 10.62
N TRP A 85 -1.58 0.00 9.63
CA TRP A 85 -2.85 0.52 9.17
C TRP A 85 -3.76 -0.61 8.67
N HIS A 86 -3.26 -1.49 7.80
CA HIS A 86 -4.01 -2.66 7.31
C HIS A 86 -4.45 -3.56 8.46
N TYR A 87 -3.54 -3.85 9.37
CA TYR A 87 -3.81 -4.71 10.53
C TYR A 87 -4.93 -4.15 11.42
N CYS A 88 -4.85 -2.87 11.76
CA CYS A 88 -5.77 -2.23 12.69
C CYS A 88 -7.12 -1.84 12.07
N THR A 89 -7.19 -1.69 10.75
CA THR A 89 -8.42 -1.30 10.05
C THR A 89 -9.14 -2.47 9.37
N ASN A 90 -8.62 -3.69 9.53
CA ASN A 90 -9.15 -4.92 8.94
C ASN A 90 -10.67 -5.09 9.13
N GLU A 91 -11.18 -4.95 10.34
CA GLU A 91 -12.62 -5.10 10.61
C GLU A 91 -13.46 -4.04 9.90
N LYS A 92 -12.97 -2.81 9.77
CA LYS A 92 -13.65 -1.73 9.05
C LYS A 92 -13.81 -2.05 7.56
N TYR A 93 -12.81 -2.67 6.94
CA TYR A 93 -12.77 -2.98 5.51
C TYR A 93 -12.92 -4.48 5.21
N LYS A 94 -13.51 -5.24 6.14
CA LYS A 94 -13.62 -6.70 6.09
C LYS A 94 -14.21 -7.24 4.78
N GLU A 95 -15.26 -6.60 4.27
CA GLU A 95 -15.90 -7.00 3.03
C GLU A 95 -14.96 -6.86 1.82
N LEU A 96 -14.21 -5.77 1.74
CA LEU A 96 -13.23 -5.55 0.68
C LEU A 96 -12.08 -6.56 0.76
N TYR A 97 -11.56 -6.82 1.96
CA TYR A 97 -10.53 -7.83 2.16
C TYR A 97 -11.02 -9.23 1.77
N HIS A 98 -12.27 -9.57 2.11
CA HIS A 98 -12.86 -10.84 1.71
C HIS A 98 -12.89 -11.00 0.19
N LYS A 99 -13.36 -9.99 -0.56
CA LYS A 99 -13.39 -10.01 -2.02
C LYS A 99 -11.99 -10.06 -2.63
N MET A 100 -11.05 -9.28 -2.10
CA MET A 100 -9.66 -9.30 -2.55
C MET A 100 -9.01 -10.70 -2.39
N MET A 101 -9.34 -11.43 -1.32
CA MET A 101 -8.77 -12.75 -1.02
C MET A 101 -9.46 -13.92 -1.76
N ASN A 102 -10.60 -13.67 -2.40
CA ASN A 102 -11.37 -14.66 -3.16
C ASN A 102 -11.54 -14.21 -4.64
N PRO A 103 -10.43 -14.09 -5.40
CA PRO A 103 -10.47 -13.57 -6.78
C PRO A 103 -11.18 -14.48 -7.78
N ASP A 104 -11.36 -15.77 -7.46
CA ASP A 104 -12.00 -16.74 -8.34
C ASP A 104 -13.49 -16.44 -8.59
N GLU A 105 -14.14 -15.67 -7.71
CA GLU A 105 -15.52 -15.24 -7.87
C GLU A 105 -15.65 -14.09 -8.89
N ASP A 106 -14.75 -13.13 -8.81
CA ASP A 106 -14.73 -11.91 -9.65
C ASP A 106 -13.36 -11.25 -9.58
N ILE A 107 -12.50 -11.54 -10.54
CA ILE A 107 -11.12 -11.05 -10.55
C ILE A 107 -11.03 -9.52 -10.69
N ALA A 108 -11.94 -8.91 -11.46
CA ALA A 108 -11.95 -7.45 -11.64
C ALA A 108 -12.34 -6.74 -10.34
N LEU A 109 -13.32 -7.29 -9.61
CA LEU A 109 -13.71 -6.78 -8.30
C LEU A 109 -12.58 -6.98 -7.27
N ALA A 110 -11.90 -8.11 -7.28
CA ALA A 110 -10.77 -8.35 -6.39
C ALA A 110 -9.64 -7.32 -6.61
N TYR A 111 -9.31 -6.99 -7.85
CA TYR A 111 -8.34 -5.93 -8.17
C TYR A 111 -8.84 -4.55 -7.76
N ALA A 112 -10.13 -4.26 -7.96
CA ALA A 112 -10.72 -2.99 -7.56
C ALA A 112 -10.69 -2.81 -6.03
N CYS A 113 -11.05 -3.85 -5.28
CA CYS A 113 -10.95 -3.87 -3.82
C CYS A 113 -9.51 -3.67 -3.34
N GLN A 114 -8.55 -4.39 -3.95
CA GLN A 114 -7.14 -4.23 -3.65
C GLN A 114 -6.68 -2.80 -3.93
N TYR A 115 -7.01 -2.26 -5.10
CA TYR A 115 -6.65 -0.89 -5.46
C TYR A 115 -7.19 0.12 -4.44
N TRP A 116 -8.48 0.02 -4.08
CA TRP A 116 -9.13 0.98 -3.19
C TRP A 116 -8.57 0.93 -1.77
N ILE A 117 -8.38 -0.26 -1.22
CA ILE A 117 -7.76 -0.44 0.11
C ILE A 117 -6.36 0.17 0.13
N GLU A 118 -5.52 -0.15 -0.85
CA GLU A 118 -4.16 0.39 -0.93
C GLU A 118 -4.15 1.90 -1.16
N TYR A 119 -5.09 2.43 -1.94
CA TYR A 119 -5.22 3.87 -2.16
C TYR A 119 -5.51 4.61 -0.85
N ILE A 120 -6.46 4.12 -0.05
CA ILE A 120 -6.78 4.71 1.26
C ILE A 120 -5.60 4.53 2.23
N ALA A 121 -5.01 3.34 2.30
CA ALA A 121 -3.86 3.06 3.16
C ALA A 121 -2.72 4.04 2.89
N HIS A 122 -2.39 4.29 1.61
CA HIS A 122 -1.35 5.24 1.25
C HIS A 122 -1.71 6.69 1.58
N ILE A 123 -2.97 7.12 1.40
CA ILE A 123 -3.40 8.48 1.83
C ILE A 123 -3.14 8.67 3.32
N GLU A 124 -3.48 7.66 4.12
CA GLU A 124 -3.34 7.71 5.58
C GLU A 124 -1.89 7.57 6.06
N THR A 125 -0.99 7.04 5.23
CA THR A 125 0.35 6.66 5.68
C THR A 125 1.50 7.39 4.97
N VAL A 126 1.27 8.01 3.80
CA VAL A 126 2.32 8.60 2.95
C VAL A 126 3.16 9.68 3.65
N PHE A 127 2.59 10.39 4.63
CA PHE A 127 3.30 11.42 5.38
C PHE A 127 4.44 10.85 6.26
N MET A 128 4.44 9.54 6.50
CA MET A 128 5.50 8.82 7.21
C MET A 128 6.67 8.42 6.30
N GLU A 129 6.51 8.55 4.98
CA GLU A 129 7.53 8.15 4.02
C GLU A 129 8.55 9.28 3.77
N ASP A 130 9.80 8.89 3.51
CA ASP A 130 10.84 9.83 3.08
C ASP A 130 10.59 10.32 1.65
N LYS A 131 10.68 11.65 1.42
CA LYS A 131 10.40 12.26 0.12
C LYS A 131 11.32 11.75 -1.00
N ASN A 132 12.58 11.45 -0.71
CA ASN A 132 13.51 10.92 -1.72
C ASN A 132 13.11 9.51 -2.14
N ILE A 133 12.57 8.71 -1.22
CA ILE A 133 12.06 7.36 -1.52
C ILE A 133 10.80 7.46 -2.36
N ILE A 134 9.89 8.39 -2.03
CA ILE A 134 8.71 8.70 -2.83
C ILE A 134 9.11 9.08 -4.26
N GLU A 135 10.09 9.98 -4.43
CA GLU A 135 10.58 10.40 -5.74
C GLU A 135 11.18 9.25 -6.53
N LYS A 136 12.05 8.45 -5.92
CA LYS A 136 12.64 7.25 -6.55
C LYS A 136 11.57 6.27 -7.01
N PHE A 137 10.54 6.03 -6.18
CA PHE A 137 9.43 5.18 -6.55
C PHE A 137 8.67 5.74 -7.76
N CYS A 138 8.33 7.04 -7.76
CA CYS A 138 7.59 7.66 -8.86
C CYS A 138 8.39 7.64 -10.18
N ILE A 139 9.70 7.87 -10.13
CA ILE A 139 10.59 7.75 -11.29
C ILE A 139 10.58 6.31 -11.81
N GLY A 140 10.83 5.34 -10.94
CA GLY A 140 10.82 3.93 -11.32
C GLY A 140 9.46 3.44 -11.84
N PHE A 141 8.34 3.98 -11.33
CA PHE A 141 7.02 3.70 -11.87
C PHE A 141 6.87 4.21 -13.30
N VAL A 142 7.25 5.47 -13.57
CA VAL A 142 7.19 6.08 -14.90
C VAL A 142 8.05 5.34 -15.92
N GLU A 143 9.26 4.96 -15.54
CA GLU A 143 10.22 4.26 -16.41
C GLU A 143 9.76 2.84 -16.78
N ASN A 144 8.98 2.19 -15.91
CA ASN A 144 8.52 0.81 -16.08
C ASN A 144 7.00 0.71 -16.34
N SER A 145 6.32 1.81 -16.64
CA SER A 145 4.88 1.85 -16.88
C SER A 145 4.55 1.47 -18.35
N GLU A 146 4.75 0.18 -18.69
CA GLU A 146 4.37 -0.36 -20.00
C GLU A 146 3.39 -1.53 -19.81
N ILE A 147 2.28 -1.53 -20.57
CA ILE A 147 1.34 -2.66 -20.63
C ILE A 147 1.77 -3.56 -21.78
N ARG A 148 2.51 -4.63 -21.48
CA ARG A 148 2.91 -5.62 -22.50
C ARG A 148 2.15 -6.94 -22.42
N SER A 149 1.31 -7.13 -21.39
CA SER A 149 0.57 -8.39 -21.16
C SER A 149 -0.49 -8.19 -20.06
N GLU A 150 -1.40 -9.16 -19.89
CA GLU A 150 -2.36 -9.20 -18.77
C GLU A 150 -1.66 -9.12 -17.40
N ILE A 151 -0.49 -9.77 -17.26
CA ILE A 151 0.34 -9.69 -16.06
C ILE A 151 0.83 -8.25 -15.84
N GLY A 152 1.22 -7.55 -16.91
CA GLY A 152 1.61 -6.14 -16.88
C GLY A 152 0.48 -5.23 -16.43
N PHE A 153 -0.76 -5.50 -16.88
CA PHE A 153 -1.94 -4.74 -16.48
C PHE A 153 -2.25 -4.91 -14.98
N SER A 154 -2.28 -6.15 -14.49
CA SER A 154 -2.46 -6.44 -13.06
C SER A 154 -1.39 -5.75 -12.19
N TYR A 155 -0.14 -5.79 -12.63
CA TYR A 155 0.97 -5.12 -11.95
C TYR A 155 0.80 -3.58 -11.95
N LEU A 156 0.35 -3.02 -13.06
CA LEU A 156 0.06 -1.59 -13.18
C LEU A 156 -1.01 -1.15 -12.19
N ILE A 157 -2.15 -1.86 -12.14
CA ILE A 157 -3.26 -1.56 -11.21
C ILE A 157 -2.77 -1.55 -9.76
N LYS A 158 -2.03 -2.57 -9.35
CA LYS A 158 -1.47 -2.66 -7.98
C LYS A 158 -0.57 -1.50 -7.61
N ARG A 159 0.28 -1.05 -8.53
CA ARG A 159 1.25 0.02 -8.26
C ARG A 159 0.69 1.42 -8.48
N MET A 160 -0.41 1.52 -9.20
CA MET A 160 -1.02 2.81 -9.55
C MET A 160 -1.57 3.55 -8.33
N SER A 161 -2.19 2.83 -7.37
CA SER A 161 -2.64 3.44 -6.11
C SER A 161 -1.48 4.14 -5.38
N TYR A 162 -0.33 3.47 -5.29
CA TYR A 162 0.91 3.99 -4.70
C TYR A 162 1.42 5.22 -5.45
N PHE A 163 1.45 5.14 -6.78
CA PHE A 163 1.92 6.24 -7.62
C PHE A 163 1.05 7.49 -7.47
N LEU A 164 -0.28 7.33 -7.54
CA LEU A 164 -1.21 8.45 -7.51
C LEU A 164 -1.11 9.23 -6.19
N VAL A 165 -1.07 8.51 -5.06
CA VAL A 165 -0.98 9.15 -3.75
C VAL A 165 0.38 9.79 -3.55
N ARG A 166 1.48 9.09 -3.83
CA ARG A 166 2.84 9.58 -3.64
C ARG A 166 3.16 10.79 -4.52
N ALA A 167 2.86 10.70 -5.81
CA ALA A 167 3.06 11.81 -6.74
C ALA A 167 2.20 13.04 -6.39
N GLY A 168 0.97 12.80 -5.93
CA GLY A 168 0.08 13.84 -5.40
C GLY A 168 0.61 14.49 -4.13
N TYR A 169 1.10 13.69 -3.17
CA TYR A 169 1.63 14.16 -1.90
C TYR A 169 2.83 15.10 -2.06
N ILE A 170 3.76 14.79 -2.98
CA ILE A 170 4.91 15.67 -3.26
C ILE A 170 4.61 16.77 -4.31
N GLY A 171 3.36 16.87 -4.78
CA GLY A 171 2.92 17.90 -5.74
C GLY A 171 3.45 17.74 -7.16
N LYS A 172 3.97 16.55 -7.55
CA LYS A 172 4.62 16.29 -8.85
C LYS A 172 3.79 15.38 -9.78
N TYR A 173 2.51 15.14 -9.48
CA TYR A 173 1.68 14.24 -10.28
C TYR A 173 1.70 14.58 -11.79
N GLN A 174 1.46 15.87 -12.15
CA GLN A 174 1.41 16.28 -13.54
C GLN A 174 2.77 16.16 -14.24
N GLU A 175 3.86 16.46 -13.53
CA GLU A 175 5.23 16.30 -14.04
C GLU A 175 5.51 14.84 -14.41
N TYR A 176 5.20 13.90 -13.52
CA TYR A 176 5.42 12.48 -13.75
C TYR A 176 4.49 11.91 -14.84
N CYS A 177 3.21 12.28 -14.85
CA CYS A 177 2.29 11.86 -15.91
C CYS A 177 2.75 12.31 -17.30
N ASN A 178 3.38 13.48 -17.43
CA ASN A 178 3.90 13.96 -18.70
C ASN A 178 5.14 13.18 -19.19
N LYS A 179 5.84 12.50 -18.29
CA LYS A 179 7.01 11.65 -18.61
C LYS A 179 6.63 10.23 -19.03
N ILE A 180 5.37 9.81 -18.82
CA ILE A 180 4.88 8.50 -19.27
C ILE A 180 4.83 8.51 -20.81
N LYS A 181 5.57 7.58 -21.41
CA LYS A 181 5.74 7.50 -22.87
C LYS A 181 4.55 6.86 -23.57
N ASP A 182 3.95 5.85 -22.93
CA ASP A 182 2.81 5.13 -23.46
C ASP A 182 1.52 5.95 -23.26
N PRO A 183 0.86 6.40 -24.36
CA PRO A 183 -0.34 7.23 -24.25
C PRO A 183 -1.54 6.49 -23.66
N GLU A 184 -1.63 5.17 -23.84
CA GLU A 184 -2.70 4.35 -23.29
C GLU A 184 -2.53 4.24 -21.77
N VAL A 185 -1.34 3.91 -21.29
CA VAL A 185 -1.01 3.91 -19.85
C VAL A 185 -1.28 5.26 -19.21
N LYS A 186 -0.88 6.34 -19.89
CA LYS A 186 -1.13 7.71 -19.41
C LYS A 186 -2.62 7.99 -19.25
N LEU A 187 -3.43 7.59 -20.23
CA LEU A 187 -4.88 7.77 -20.20
C LEU A 187 -5.51 6.98 -19.06
N ILE A 188 -5.09 5.73 -18.86
CA ILE A 188 -5.56 4.87 -17.76
C ILE A 188 -5.26 5.53 -16.41
N ILE A 189 -4.03 5.98 -16.20
CA ILE A 189 -3.63 6.65 -14.95
C ILE A 189 -4.45 7.90 -14.69
N GLN A 190 -4.74 8.69 -15.73
CA GLN A 190 -5.58 9.89 -15.60
C GLN A 190 -7.03 9.54 -15.22
N LYS A 191 -7.61 8.50 -15.84
CA LYS A 191 -8.96 8.02 -15.49
C LYS A 191 -9.02 7.57 -14.01
N PHE A 192 -8.06 6.76 -13.56
CA PHE A 192 -7.99 6.33 -12.17
C PHE A 192 -7.79 7.49 -11.19
N ASN A 193 -6.91 8.44 -11.50
CA ASN A 193 -6.70 9.62 -10.65
C ASN A 193 -7.99 10.43 -10.48
N ASN A 194 -8.73 10.67 -11.56
CA ASN A 194 -9.96 11.45 -11.54
C ASN A 194 -11.06 10.72 -10.75
N LEU A 195 -11.24 9.43 -11.04
CA LEU A 195 -12.23 8.60 -10.33
C LEU A 195 -11.90 8.51 -8.84
N SER A 196 -10.64 8.22 -8.48
CA SER A 196 -10.26 8.07 -7.06
C SER A 196 -10.48 9.35 -6.26
N LYS A 197 -10.17 10.53 -6.84
CA LYS A 197 -10.44 11.83 -6.20
C LYS A 197 -11.93 12.08 -6.01
N GLN A 198 -12.75 11.75 -6.99
CA GLN A 198 -14.21 11.85 -6.89
C GLN A 198 -14.74 10.93 -5.80
N LEU A 199 -14.34 9.66 -5.80
CA LEU A 199 -14.78 8.67 -4.83
C LEU A 199 -14.32 8.99 -3.40
N LEU A 200 -13.13 9.57 -3.23
CA LEU A 200 -12.62 9.97 -1.91
C LEU A 200 -13.51 11.02 -1.24
N THR A 201 -14.11 11.91 -2.02
CA THR A 201 -15.01 12.98 -1.54
C THR A 201 -16.50 12.59 -1.51
N ASP A 202 -16.84 11.45 -2.12
CA ASP A 202 -18.22 10.96 -2.15
C ASP A 202 -18.56 10.22 -0.84
N ASN A 203 -19.20 10.93 0.07
CA ASN A 203 -19.65 10.39 1.35
C ASN A 203 -20.95 9.59 1.26
N ASN A 204 -21.62 9.57 0.10
CA ASN A 204 -22.88 8.83 -0.10
C ASN A 204 -22.63 7.37 -0.46
N LYS A 205 -21.42 7.02 -0.91
CA LYS A 205 -21.04 5.67 -1.27
C LYS A 205 -20.26 4.99 -0.14
N SER A 206 -20.60 3.73 0.14
CA SER A 206 -19.78 2.84 0.94
C SER A 206 -18.46 2.54 0.24
N ASP A 207 -17.46 2.06 0.96
CA ASP A 207 -16.17 1.68 0.36
C ASP A 207 -16.32 0.52 -0.62
N TYR A 208 -17.31 -0.36 -0.43
CA TYR A 208 -17.65 -1.41 -1.39
C TYR A 208 -18.20 -0.83 -2.70
N GLU A 209 -19.17 0.09 -2.65
CA GLU A 209 -19.69 0.75 -3.86
C GLU A 209 -18.64 1.58 -4.59
N LYS A 210 -17.64 2.10 -3.87
CA LYS A 210 -16.48 2.76 -4.46
C LYS A 210 -15.61 1.76 -5.21
N ALA A 211 -15.37 0.57 -4.64
CA ALA A 211 -14.66 -0.51 -5.33
C ALA A 211 -15.42 -1.00 -6.57
N GLU A 212 -16.76 -1.13 -6.51
CA GLU A 212 -17.57 -1.45 -7.69
C GLU A 212 -17.41 -0.40 -8.83
N SER A 213 -17.37 0.88 -8.49
CA SER A 213 -17.11 1.95 -9.48
C SER A 213 -15.72 1.84 -10.10
N ILE A 214 -14.72 1.39 -9.35
CA ILE A 214 -13.36 1.12 -9.85
C ILE A 214 -13.36 -0.13 -10.74
N LYS A 215 -14.10 -1.18 -10.38
CA LYS A 215 -14.28 -2.37 -11.21
C LYS A 215 -14.88 -2.02 -12.57
N GLU A 216 -15.93 -1.18 -12.61
CA GLU A 216 -16.51 -0.70 -13.88
C GLU A 216 -15.45 -0.03 -14.76
N LEU A 217 -14.58 0.79 -14.17
CA LEU A 217 -13.46 1.39 -14.90
C LEU A 217 -12.49 0.32 -15.41
N ILE A 218 -12.09 -0.65 -14.58
CA ILE A 218 -11.20 -1.76 -14.96
C ILE A 218 -11.79 -2.53 -16.16
N CYS A 219 -13.09 -2.86 -16.12
CA CYS A 219 -13.76 -3.58 -17.19
C CYS A 219 -13.94 -2.77 -18.49
N SER A 220 -13.77 -1.43 -18.43
CA SER A 220 -13.92 -0.52 -19.59
C SER A 220 -12.60 -0.26 -20.33
N ILE A 221 -11.50 -0.78 -19.82
CA ILE A 221 -10.14 -0.63 -20.36
C ILE A 221 -9.72 -1.88 -21.12
#